data_b7a04bd09e54bb34b79a0455212fe391
#
_entry.id   b7a04bd09e54bb34b79a0455212fe391
#
_cell.length_a   1.000
_cell.length_b   1.000
_cell.length_c   1.000
_cell.angle_alpha   90.00
_cell.angle_beta   90.00
_cell.angle_gamma   90.00
#
_symmetry.space_group_name_H-M   'P 1'
#
loop_
_entity.id
_entity.type
_entity.pdbx_description
1 polymer ?
#
loop_
_entity_poly.entity_id
_entity_poly.type
_entity_poly.pdbx_seq_one_letter_code
_entity_poly.pdbx_strand_id
1 'polypeptide(L)'
;RAEQTRALGFSFPKVFNGQREDGRKHDAVEEAHPQQIQQRGHPGRQDGHPNQRHCAQAGDRQQARWRHPAHQARTGESPQHGASPVERQQRAQHPFGIQPSEFAKTATALILAWFLSRDGRPWRTFKTRLQTLALIAAPAGLILLQPDAGTVLVFGGFVFVLYREGLSGNVLLVGVGMLVLAVLTILLGASESWYPFVGSESGFWWFLLSLALLGTLTLLLVRAATLPRRRKAVSRWGVALLLGGMAFSTGLHLGMEQVLKKHQRERIHVLFGIDVDNPDADYNIRHAKAAIGSGGWTGKGWAQGPMTAYGFVPEQETDFIFCTVGEEWGFVGSAGVVGLFVFLILRVLHLAERQRSQFTRVYAHAVASILFMHFLVNVGMVIGLAPVIGIPLPFFSYGGSSLMGFTLLFGILLRLDAERFAVLR
;
A
#
# COMPACT_ATOMS: atom_id res chain seq x y z
N ARG A 1 31.06 15.31 46.70
CA ARG A 1 30.54 16.55 46.08
C ARG A 1 29.23 16.20 45.37
N ALA A 2 28.25 16.49 46.12
CA ALA A 2 26.85 16.56 45.99
C ALA A 2 26.40 17.76 45.11
N GLU A 3 25.15 17.67 44.70
CA GLU A 3 24.29 18.76 44.18
C GLU A 3 24.50 19.18 42.73
N GLN A 4 23.56 18.83 41.86
CA GLN A 4 22.39 19.65 41.54
C GLN A 4 21.44 18.92 40.56
N THR A 5 20.33 18.45 41.10
CA THR A 5 19.13 18.04 40.37
C THR A 5 18.13 19.18 40.40
N ARG A 6 17.65 19.65 39.24
CA ARG A 6 16.37 20.36 39.04
C ARG A 6 15.90 20.08 37.62
N ALA A 7 14.92 19.23 37.49
CA ALA A 7 13.50 19.51 37.39
C ALA A 7 13.09 20.13 36.04
N LEU A 8 12.57 19.29 35.15
CA LEU A 8 11.65 19.68 34.09
C LEU A 8 10.39 18.82 34.24
N GLY A 9 9.33 19.47 34.76
CA GLY A 9 8.03 18.90 34.99
C GLY A 9 7.24 18.71 33.70
N PHE A 10 6.75 17.51 33.47
CA PHE A 10 5.66 17.25 32.55
C PHE A 10 4.39 17.00 33.34
N SER A 11 3.41 17.89 33.15
CA SER A 11 2.08 17.83 33.76
C SER A 11 1.15 17.01 32.89
N PHE A 12 0.59 15.93 33.43
CA PHE A 12 -0.51 15.16 32.80
C PHE A 12 -1.86 15.77 33.20
N PRO A 13 -2.84 15.91 32.31
CA PRO A 13 -4.19 16.30 32.69
C PRO A 13 -4.96 15.13 33.30
N LYS A 14 -5.61 15.42 34.41
CA LYS A 14 -6.45 14.54 35.22
C LYS A 14 -7.73 14.15 34.48
N VAL A 15 -8.03 12.87 34.54
CA VAL A 15 -9.32 12.25 34.24
C VAL A 15 -10.35 12.74 35.25
N PHE A 16 -11.45 13.31 34.75
CA PHE A 16 -12.58 13.76 35.55
C PHE A 16 -13.55 12.60 35.74
N ASN A 17 -13.65 12.14 36.99
CA ASN A 17 -14.65 11.19 37.47
C ASN A 17 -15.76 12.05 38.12
N GLY A 18 -16.95 12.07 37.55
CA GLY A 18 -18.09 12.81 38.06
C GLY A 18 -19.24 11.86 38.43
N GLN A 19 -19.40 11.66 39.70
CA GLN A 19 -20.55 10.96 40.34
C GLN A 19 -21.85 11.77 40.19
N ARG A 20 -22.94 10.98 40.22
CA ARG A 20 -24.32 11.36 40.38
C ARG A 20 -24.54 12.32 41.56
N GLU A 21 -25.43 13.27 41.37
CA GLU A 21 -26.34 13.70 42.42
C GLU A 21 -27.73 14.09 41.87
N ASP A 22 -28.72 13.67 42.59
CA ASP A 22 -30.16 13.71 42.50
C ASP A 22 -30.69 15.15 42.76
N GLY A 23 -31.74 15.56 42.10
CA GLY A 23 -32.38 16.85 42.42
C GLY A 23 -33.69 17.10 41.68
N ARG A 24 -34.79 16.64 42.32
CA ARG A 24 -36.21 16.96 41.98
C ARG A 24 -36.50 18.45 41.85
N LYS A 25 -37.38 18.82 40.95
CA LYS A 25 -38.60 19.66 41.17
C LYS A 25 -39.45 19.72 39.90
N HIS A 26 -40.64 19.24 40.06
CA HIS A 26 -42.03 19.76 39.85
C HIS A 26 -42.20 21.00 38.97
N ASP A 27 -43.11 20.86 38.00
CA ASP A 27 -44.44 21.49 37.80
C ASP A 27 -44.84 21.28 36.32
N ALA A 28 -45.89 20.65 36.08
CA ALA A 28 -47.31 20.89 36.05
C ALA A 28 -47.85 21.11 34.63
N VAL A 29 -48.76 20.18 34.27
CA VAL A 29 -50.08 20.34 33.65
C VAL A 29 -50.12 20.81 32.18
N GLU A 30 -50.61 19.93 31.30
CA GLU A 30 -51.91 20.15 30.68
C GLU A 30 -52.37 18.89 29.91
N GLU A 31 -53.55 18.40 30.36
CA GLU A 31 -54.34 17.31 29.76
C GLU A 31 -55.04 17.76 28.48
N ALA A 32 -55.16 16.90 27.49
CA ALA A 32 -56.28 16.95 26.55
C ALA A 32 -56.72 15.52 26.14
N HIS A 33 -57.93 15.22 26.52
CA HIS A 33 -58.65 13.97 26.40
C HIS A 33 -59.16 13.67 24.98
N PRO A 34 -59.47 12.41 24.68
CA PRO A 34 -59.80 11.94 23.33
C PRO A 34 -61.33 12.04 23.09
N GLN A 35 -61.73 12.40 21.90
CA GLN A 35 -63.13 12.29 21.46
C GLN A 35 -63.34 11.05 20.60
N GLN A 36 -64.28 10.23 21.14
CA GLN A 36 -64.97 9.16 20.44
C GLN A 36 -65.89 9.75 19.33
N ILE A 37 -65.93 9.14 18.17
CA ILE A 37 -67.03 9.26 17.21
C ILE A 37 -67.49 7.84 16.84
N GLN A 38 -68.76 7.67 17.05
CA GLN A 38 -69.60 6.49 16.95
C GLN A 38 -69.68 5.89 15.53
N GLN A 39 -69.91 4.61 15.57
CA GLN A 39 -70.42 3.71 14.54
C GLN A 39 -71.67 4.24 13.77
N ARG A 40 -71.67 4.10 12.46
CA ARG A 40 -72.92 3.79 11.70
C ARG A 40 -72.54 2.74 10.65
N GLY A 41 -73.16 1.59 10.78
CA GLY A 41 -73.13 0.50 9.84
C GLY A 41 -73.95 0.75 8.58
N HIS A 42 -73.61 0.12 7.52
CA HIS A 42 -74.51 -0.55 6.57
C HIS A 42 -73.69 -1.50 5.61
N PRO A 43 -74.36 -2.46 5.00
CA PRO A 43 -73.77 -3.78 4.75
C PRO A 43 -73.34 -4.06 3.30
N GLY A 44 -72.51 -5.05 3.16
CA GLY A 44 -72.47 -5.93 1.98
C GLY A 44 -71.73 -5.46 0.74
N ARG A 45 -70.53 -5.97 0.62
CA ARG A 45 -70.08 -6.50 -0.68
C ARG A 45 -68.84 -7.38 -0.47
N GLN A 46 -68.98 -8.65 -0.81
CA GLN A 46 -67.90 -9.59 -0.99
C GLN A 46 -67.14 -9.15 -2.26
N ASP A 47 -65.85 -8.81 -2.15
CA ASP A 47 -64.92 -8.88 -3.25
C ASP A 47 -63.55 -9.22 -2.70
N GLY A 48 -62.98 -10.27 -3.22
CA GLY A 48 -61.75 -10.92 -2.75
C GLY A 48 -60.50 -10.06 -2.87
N HIS A 49 -59.72 -10.07 -1.82
CA HIS A 49 -58.36 -9.49 -1.81
C HIS A 49 -57.33 -10.54 -2.29
N PRO A 50 -56.68 -10.32 -3.44
CA PRO A 50 -55.59 -11.22 -3.92
C PRO A 50 -54.21 -10.86 -3.39
N ASN A 51 -54.08 -10.05 -2.32
CA ASN A 51 -52.76 -9.46 -1.98
C ASN A 51 -52.08 -10.02 -0.72
N GLN A 52 -52.67 -10.98 0.00
CA GLN A 52 -52.00 -11.58 1.16
C GLN A 52 -51.10 -12.78 0.84
N ARG A 53 -51.21 -13.38 -0.34
CA ARG A 53 -50.35 -14.52 -0.72
C ARG A 53 -48.98 -14.08 -1.27
N HIS A 54 -48.82 -12.84 -1.75
CA HIS A 54 -47.57 -12.32 -2.24
C HIS A 54 -46.61 -11.81 -1.16
N CYS A 55 -47.11 -11.32 -0.01
CA CYS A 55 -46.26 -10.91 1.10
C CYS A 55 -45.62 -12.07 1.87
N ALA A 56 -46.31 -13.22 1.97
CA ALA A 56 -45.78 -14.41 2.62
C ALA A 56 -44.63 -15.04 1.78
N GLN A 57 -44.73 -15.01 0.43
CA GLN A 57 -43.69 -15.55 -0.43
C GLN A 57 -42.48 -14.63 -0.56
N ALA A 58 -42.60 -13.32 -0.36
CA ALA A 58 -41.49 -12.39 -0.33
C ALA A 58 -40.66 -12.49 0.97
N GLY A 59 -41.33 -12.72 2.11
CA GLY A 59 -40.68 -12.96 3.41
C GLY A 59 -39.85 -14.25 3.43
N ASP A 60 -40.36 -15.32 2.84
CA ASP A 60 -39.65 -16.59 2.77
C ASP A 60 -38.43 -16.55 1.80
N ARG A 61 -38.53 -15.78 0.74
CA ARG A 61 -37.37 -15.60 -0.18
C ARG A 61 -36.25 -14.74 0.43
N GLN A 62 -36.57 -13.80 1.28
CA GLN A 62 -35.53 -13.03 2.01
C GLN A 62 -34.92 -13.83 3.17
N GLN A 63 -35.71 -14.64 3.89
CA GLN A 63 -35.18 -15.51 4.94
C GLN A 63 -34.38 -16.69 4.38
N ALA A 64 -34.68 -17.18 3.18
CA ALA A 64 -33.87 -18.20 2.51
C ALA A 64 -32.49 -17.70 2.08
N ARG A 65 -32.31 -16.38 1.93
CA ARG A 65 -31.03 -15.76 1.53
C ARG A 65 -30.02 -15.64 2.68
N TRP A 66 -30.48 -15.76 3.94
CA TRP A 66 -29.67 -15.65 5.16
C TRP A 66 -29.52 -16.97 5.93
N ARG A 67 -29.90 -18.11 5.34
CA ARG A 67 -29.53 -19.40 5.92
C ARG A 67 -28.03 -19.59 5.71
N HIS A 68 -27.27 -19.42 6.79
CA HIS A 68 -25.85 -19.70 6.87
C HIS A 68 -25.52 -21.06 6.27
N PRO A 69 -24.42 -21.21 5.49
CA PRO A 69 -23.95 -22.49 4.96
C PRO A 69 -23.46 -23.47 6.04
N ALA A 70 -23.65 -23.19 7.31
CA ALA A 70 -23.26 -24.05 8.42
C ALA A 70 -23.97 -25.42 8.47
N HIS A 71 -25.00 -25.64 7.64
CA HIS A 71 -25.74 -26.91 7.61
C HIS A 71 -25.20 -27.93 6.56
N GLN A 72 -24.26 -27.52 5.71
CA GLN A 72 -23.65 -28.43 4.71
C GLN A 72 -22.35 -29.08 5.18
N ALA A 73 -21.86 -28.73 6.38
CA ALA A 73 -20.60 -29.29 6.93
C ALA A 73 -20.75 -30.73 7.51
N ARG A 74 -21.85 -31.43 7.28
CA ARG A 74 -22.05 -32.81 7.79
C ARG A 74 -21.93 -33.92 6.75
N THR A 75 -21.74 -33.61 5.51
CA THR A 75 -21.35 -34.59 4.49
C THR A 75 -19.90 -34.33 4.13
N GLY A 76 -19.01 -35.24 4.50
CA GLY A 76 -17.54 -35.13 4.45
C GLY A 76 -16.89 -34.93 3.07
N GLU A 77 -17.47 -34.08 2.25
CA GLU A 77 -16.84 -33.52 1.06
C GLU A 77 -16.29 -32.14 1.43
N SER A 78 -14.96 -32.06 1.64
CA SER A 78 -14.25 -30.80 1.60
C SER A 78 -14.64 -30.06 0.32
N PRO A 79 -15.05 -28.77 0.36
CA PRO A 79 -15.20 -28.00 -0.87
C PRO A 79 -13.83 -28.01 -1.55
N GLN A 80 -13.69 -28.77 -2.61
CA GLN A 80 -12.56 -28.58 -3.52
C GLN A 80 -12.69 -27.13 -4.00
N HIS A 81 -11.82 -26.27 -3.49
CA HIS A 81 -11.64 -24.90 -3.99
C HIS A 81 -11.21 -25.03 -5.45
N GLY A 82 -12.17 -25.18 -6.31
CA GLY A 82 -11.96 -25.07 -7.75
C GLY A 82 -11.52 -23.63 -8.00
N ALA A 83 -10.30 -23.46 -8.50
CA ALA A 83 -9.78 -22.19 -8.96
C ALA A 83 -10.86 -21.41 -9.70
N SER A 84 -10.97 -20.10 -9.42
CA SER A 84 -11.93 -19.22 -10.07
C SER A 84 -11.80 -19.32 -11.59
N PRO A 85 -12.84 -19.02 -12.38
CA PRO A 85 -12.74 -19.02 -13.84
C PRO A 85 -11.58 -18.16 -14.34
N VAL A 86 -11.25 -17.07 -13.63
CA VAL A 86 -10.13 -16.17 -13.93
C VAL A 86 -8.79 -16.86 -13.64
N GLU A 87 -8.66 -17.56 -12.51
CA GLU A 87 -7.45 -18.34 -12.19
C GLU A 87 -7.23 -19.50 -13.15
N ARG A 88 -8.31 -20.19 -13.55
CA ARG A 88 -8.21 -21.24 -14.58
C ARG A 88 -7.76 -20.68 -15.92
N GLN A 89 -8.22 -19.50 -16.27
CA GLN A 89 -7.83 -18.81 -17.50
C GLN A 89 -6.38 -18.30 -17.44
N GLN A 90 -5.92 -17.81 -16.30
CA GLN A 90 -4.53 -17.41 -16.08
C GLN A 90 -3.59 -18.63 -16.07
N ARG A 91 -3.97 -19.75 -15.45
CA ARG A 91 -3.20 -21.00 -15.49
C ARG A 91 -3.14 -21.62 -16.89
N ALA A 92 -4.19 -21.47 -17.69
CA ALA A 92 -4.21 -21.94 -19.08
C ALA A 92 -3.33 -21.12 -20.02
N GLN A 93 -3.05 -19.86 -19.69
CA GLN A 93 -2.19 -18.98 -20.50
C GLN A 93 -0.68 -19.24 -20.29
N HIS A 94 -0.26 -19.91 -19.21
CA HIS A 94 1.14 -20.22 -18.93
C HIS A 94 1.30 -21.69 -18.54
N PRO A 95 1.48 -22.58 -19.53
CA PRO A 95 1.56 -24.04 -19.30
C PRO A 95 2.70 -24.46 -18.35
N PHE A 96 3.69 -23.62 -18.12
CA PHE A 96 4.81 -23.90 -17.21
C PHE A 96 4.78 -23.12 -15.89
N GLY A 97 3.79 -22.24 -15.68
CA GLY A 97 3.67 -21.46 -14.44
C GLY A 97 4.89 -20.60 -14.09
N ILE A 98 5.83 -20.39 -15.04
CA ILE A 98 7.04 -19.61 -14.84
C ILE A 98 6.79 -18.18 -15.28
N GLN A 99 6.97 -17.23 -14.34
CA GLN A 99 6.84 -15.81 -14.61
C GLN A 99 8.23 -15.22 -14.96
N PRO A 100 8.45 -14.77 -16.21
CA PRO A 100 9.77 -14.29 -16.66
C PRO A 100 10.27 -13.08 -15.86
N SER A 101 9.36 -12.23 -15.34
CA SER A 101 9.70 -11.05 -14.56
C SER A 101 10.44 -11.38 -13.26
N GLU A 102 10.22 -12.58 -12.66
CA GLU A 102 10.95 -13.04 -11.48
C GLU A 102 12.44 -13.23 -11.76
N PHE A 103 12.77 -13.83 -12.89
CA PHE A 103 14.17 -14.05 -13.33
C PHE A 103 14.81 -12.76 -13.85
N ALA A 104 14.02 -11.87 -14.43
CA ALA A 104 14.51 -10.57 -14.92
C ALA A 104 15.11 -9.73 -13.78
N LYS A 105 14.58 -9.79 -12.55
CA LYS A 105 15.15 -9.12 -11.36
C LYS A 105 16.58 -9.60 -11.10
N THR A 106 16.80 -10.92 -11.08
CA THR A 106 18.11 -11.53 -10.84
C THR A 106 19.09 -11.19 -11.97
N ALA A 107 18.65 -11.31 -13.22
CA ALA A 107 19.49 -10.96 -14.38
C ALA A 107 19.89 -9.48 -14.37
N THR A 108 18.96 -8.59 -14.05
CA THR A 108 19.26 -7.14 -13.97
C THR A 108 20.23 -6.84 -12.83
N ALA A 109 20.07 -7.49 -11.66
CA ALA A 109 21.01 -7.36 -10.54
C ALA A 109 22.44 -7.79 -10.93
N LEU A 110 22.59 -8.90 -11.67
CA LEU A 110 23.89 -9.38 -12.17
C LEU A 110 24.51 -8.44 -13.19
N ILE A 111 23.72 -8.00 -14.18
CA ILE A 111 24.18 -7.08 -15.23
C ILE A 111 24.59 -5.74 -14.62
N LEU A 112 23.79 -5.23 -13.66
CA LEU A 112 24.08 -3.99 -12.94
C LEU A 112 25.38 -4.13 -12.14
N ALA A 113 25.55 -5.24 -11.42
CA ALA A 113 26.78 -5.52 -10.68
C ALA A 113 28.01 -5.60 -11.59
N TRP A 114 27.89 -6.31 -12.70
CA TRP A 114 28.96 -6.40 -13.70
C TRP A 114 29.30 -5.05 -14.31
N PHE A 115 28.28 -4.27 -14.67
CA PHE A 115 28.48 -2.97 -15.32
C PHE A 115 29.16 -1.97 -14.38
N LEU A 116 28.74 -1.91 -13.11
CA LEU A 116 29.28 -0.97 -12.12
C LEU A 116 30.66 -1.41 -11.56
N SER A 117 30.97 -2.71 -11.62
CA SER A 117 32.26 -3.24 -11.16
C SER A 117 33.38 -3.11 -12.18
N ARG A 118 33.08 -2.69 -13.39
CA ARG A 118 34.05 -2.61 -14.46
C ARG A 118 35.01 -1.44 -14.24
N ASP A 119 36.31 -1.72 -14.20
CA ASP A 119 37.37 -0.75 -13.94
C ASP A 119 37.31 0.49 -14.83
N GLY A 120 37.55 1.66 -14.24
CA GLY A 120 37.67 2.93 -14.94
C GLY A 120 36.39 3.61 -15.37
N ARG A 121 35.22 3.15 -14.91
CA ARG A 121 33.95 3.84 -15.17
C ARG A 121 33.49 4.66 -13.94
N PRO A 122 33.93 5.94 -13.84
CA PRO A 122 33.45 6.75 -12.72
C PRO A 122 31.95 6.96 -12.87
N TRP A 123 31.15 6.64 -11.84
CA TRP A 123 29.74 6.96 -11.74
C TRP A 123 29.42 8.45 -12.02
N ARG A 124 30.45 9.30 -11.89
CA ARG A 124 30.34 10.76 -12.07
C ARG A 124 30.06 11.19 -13.50
N THR A 125 30.35 10.34 -14.52
CA THR A 125 30.13 10.71 -15.93
C THR A 125 28.64 10.57 -16.30
N PHE A 126 28.12 11.54 -17.02
CA PHE A 126 26.72 11.53 -17.49
C PHE A 126 26.44 10.28 -18.34
N LYS A 127 27.39 9.87 -19.17
CA LYS A 127 27.27 8.66 -20.02
C LYS A 127 27.07 7.40 -19.18
N THR A 128 27.87 7.21 -18.11
CA THR A 128 27.72 6.04 -17.21
C THR A 128 26.37 6.04 -16.51
N ARG A 129 25.91 7.20 -16.03
CA ARG A 129 24.57 7.32 -15.40
C ARG A 129 23.46 6.96 -16.35
N LEU A 130 23.50 7.48 -17.59
CA LEU A 130 22.50 7.18 -18.61
C LEU A 130 22.48 5.70 -18.98
N GLN A 131 23.67 5.09 -19.15
CA GLN A 131 23.78 3.66 -19.44
C GLN A 131 23.25 2.79 -18.30
N THR A 132 23.56 3.13 -17.05
CA THR A 132 23.02 2.40 -15.87
C THR A 132 21.51 2.54 -15.78
N LEU A 133 21.00 3.74 -16.00
CA LEU A 133 19.55 3.96 -16.01
C LEU A 133 18.87 3.17 -17.13
N ALA A 134 19.46 3.13 -18.32
CA ALA A 134 18.96 2.33 -19.44
C ALA A 134 18.96 0.83 -19.14
N LEU A 135 20.00 0.30 -18.44
CA LEU A 135 20.06 -1.10 -18.02
C LEU A 135 18.93 -1.48 -17.04
N ILE A 136 18.49 -0.56 -16.20
CA ILE A 136 17.37 -0.78 -15.27
C ILE A 136 16.04 -0.54 -15.98
N ALA A 137 15.94 0.53 -16.78
CA ALA A 137 14.70 0.94 -17.42
C ALA A 137 14.27 0.02 -18.58
N ALA A 138 15.20 -0.60 -19.30
CA ALA A 138 14.88 -1.48 -20.41
C ALA A 138 14.06 -2.72 -19.97
N PRO A 139 14.51 -3.55 -18.99
CA PRO A 139 13.69 -4.65 -18.51
C PRO A 139 12.42 -4.16 -17.79
N ALA A 140 12.47 -3.07 -17.02
CA ALA A 140 11.30 -2.49 -16.39
C ALA A 140 10.25 -2.05 -17.43
N GLY A 141 10.67 -1.45 -18.54
CA GLY A 141 9.78 -1.08 -19.64
C GLY A 141 9.13 -2.29 -20.32
N LEU A 142 9.87 -3.38 -20.54
CA LEU A 142 9.32 -4.62 -21.09
C LEU A 142 8.29 -5.25 -20.14
N ILE A 143 8.55 -5.22 -18.83
CA ILE A 143 7.62 -5.72 -17.80
C ILE A 143 6.36 -4.84 -17.74
N LEU A 144 6.50 -3.54 -17.92
CA LEU A 144 5.34 -2.63 -17.98
C LEU A 144 4.40 -2.96 -19.14
N LEU A 145 4.92 -3.45 -20.27
CA LEU A 145 4.12 -3.94 -21.39
C LEU A 145 3.33 -5.22 -21.03
N GLN A 146 3.75 -5.97 -20.01
CA GLN A 146 3.05 -7.16 -19.49
C GLN A 146 2.00 -6.84 -18.43
N PRO A 147 1.47 -5.65 -18.33
CA PRO A 147 0.79 -4.93 -17.26
C PRO A 147 1.15 -5.36 -15.81
N ASP A 148 2.42 -5.67 -15.56
CA ASP A 148 2.93 -6.01 -14.23
C ASP A 148 3.58 -4.77 -13.57
N ALA A 149 2.73 -3.85 -13.11
CA ALA A 149 3.17 -2.64 -12.43
C ALA A 149 3.92 -2.92 -11.12
N GLY A 150 3.61 -4.06 -10.49
CA GLY A 150 4.21 -4.47 -9.23
C GLY A 150 5.70 -4.73 -9.35
N THR A 151 6.09 -5.57 -10.28
CA THR A 151 7.50 -5.86 -10.53
C THR A 151 8.25 -4.60 -10.98
N VAL A 152 7.63 -3.70 -11.79
CA VAL A 152 8.25 -2.41 -12.16
C VAL A 152 8.58 -1.56 -10.93
N LEU A 153 7.69 -1.52 -9.94
CA LEU A 153 7.94 -0.80 -8.68
C LEU A 153 9.16 -1.37 -7.93
N VAL A 154 9.34 -2.70 -7.95
CA VAL A 154 10.53 -3.35 -7.36
C VAL A 154 11.81 -2.89 -8.05
N PHE A 155 11.79 -2.70 -9.38
CA PHE A 155 12.95 -2.14 -10.10
C PHE A 155 13.32 -0.73 -9.65
N GLY A 156 12.34 0.05 -9.15
CA GLY A 156 12.60 1.33 -8.49
C GLY A 156 13.55 1.21 -7.29
N GLY A 157 13.57 0.05 -6.62
CA GLY A 157 14.49 -0.23 -5.52
C GLY A 157 15.98 -0.18 -5.89
N PHE A 158 16.34 -0.37 -7.17
CA PHE A 158 17.75 -0.23 -7.61
C PHE A 158 18.30 1.19 -7.37
N VAL A 159 17.46 2.18 -7.10
CA VAL A 159 17.94 3.51 -6.69
C VAL A 159 18.80 3.47 -5.43
N PHE A 160 18.53 2.54 -4.50
CA PHE A 160 19.33 2.37 -3.29
C PHE A 160 20.74 1.85 -3.63
N VAL A 161 20.83 0.96 -4.63
CA VAL A 161 22.15 0.51 -5.15
C VAL A 161 22.92 1.67 -5.75
N LEU A 162 22.24 2.49 -6.57
CA LEU A 162 22.87 3.66 -7.20
C LEU A 162 23.31 4.70 -6.17
N TYR A 163 22.53 4.88 -5.11
CA TYR A 163 22.90 5.74 -4.00
C TYR A 163 24.17 5.25 -3.30
N ARG A 164 24.28 3.96 -3.07
CA ARG A 164 25.47 3.36 -2.47
C ARG A 164 26.72 3.50 -3.36
N GLU A 165 26.56 3.45 -4.67
CA GLU A 165 27.64 3.61 -5.66
C GLU A 165 27.96 5.08 -6.01
N GLY A 166 27.33 6.07 -5.33
CA GLY A 166 27.71 7.48 -5.41
C GLY A 166 26.67 8.41 -6.07
N LEU A 167 25.42 7.96 -6.19
CA LEU A 167 24.31 8.87 -6.50
C LEU A 167 24.16 9.87 -5.36
N SER A 168 24.06 11.16 -5.68
CA SER A 168 23.95 12.20 -4.63
C SER A 168 22.66 12.05 -3.82
N GLY A 169 22.74 12.22 -2.49
CA GLY A 169 21.58 12.18 -1.59
C GLY A 169 20.50 13.19 -1.97
N ASN A 170 20.86 14.27 -2.63
CA ASN A 170 19.90 15.26 -3.13
C ASN A 170 18.92 14.64 -4.15
N VAL A 171 19.33 13.66 -4.94
CA VAL A 171 18.44 12.95 -5.88
C VAL A 171 17.39 12.14 -5.12
N LEU A 172 17.80 11.48 -4.02
CA LEU A 172 16.86 10.77 -3.15
C LEU A 172 15.88 11.74 -2.46
N LEU A 173 16.37 12.88 -1.96
CA LEU A 173 15.52 13.91 -1.37
C LEU A 173 14.49 14.44 -2.37
N VAL A 174 14.92 14.72 -3.61
CA VAL A 174 14.01 15.13 -4.69
C VAL A 174 13.01 14.01 -5.00
N GLY A 175 13.45 12.76 -5.08
CA GLY A 175 12.57 11.60 -5.31
C GLY A 175 11.51 11.44 -4.21
N VAL A 176 11.92 11.54 -2.94
CA VAL A 176 10.96 11.53 -1.80
C VAL A 176 10.03 12.73 -1.85
N GLY A 177 10.56 13.92 -2.16
CA GLY A 177 9.75 15.13 -2.32
C GLY A 177 8.71 15.00 -3.44
N MET A 178 9.08 14.39 -4.58
CA MET A 178 8.15 14.09 -5.67
C MET A 178 7.10 13.06 -5.27
N LEU A 179 7.47 12.04 -4.49
CA LEU A 179 6.51 11.06 -3.97
C LEU A 179 5.49 11.73 -3.04
N VAL A 180 5.95 12.55 -2.10
CA VAL A 180 5.06 13.34 -1.21
C VAL A 180 4.16 14.27 -2.02
N LEU A 181 4.73 14.93 -3.02
CA LEU A 181 3.97 15.82 -3.91
C LEU A 181 2.93 15.04 -4.72
N ALA A 182 3.25 13.82 -5.19
CA ALA A 182 2.29 12.95 -5.87
C ALA A 182 1.12 12.58 -4.96
N VAL A 183 1.41 12.16 -3.73
CA VAL A 183 0.38 11.85 -2.72
C VAL A 183 -0.51 13.07 -2.46
N LEU A 184 0.08 14.24 -2.25
CA LEU A 184 -0.68 15.48 -2.03
C LEU A 184 -1.52 15.86 -3.27
N THR A 185 -0.99 15.69 -4.47
CA THR A 185 -1.72 15.96 -5.72
C THR A 185 -2.98 15.09 -5.82
N ILE A 186 -2.87 13.81 -5.47
CA ILE A 186 -3.99 12.87 -5.53
C ILE A 186 -5.00 13.19 -4.41
N LEU A 187 -4.55 13.32 -3.15
CA LEU A 187 -5.42 13.59 -2.01
C LEU A 187 -6.19 14.91 -2.15
N LEU A 188 -5.48 16.00 -2.42
CA LEU A 188 -6.06 17.33 -2.45
C LEU A 188 -6.74 17.63 -3.78
N GLY A 189 -6.28 17.02 -4.88
CA GLY A 189 -6.90 17.15 -6.19
C GLY A 189 -8.25 16.44 -6.31
N ALA A 190 -8.44 15.34 -5.56
CA ALA A 190 -9.70 14.58 -5.57
C ALA A 190 -10.67 14.99 -4.46
N SER A 191 -10.25 15.81 -3.47
CA SER A 191 -11.10 16.19 -2.33
C SER A 191 -11.95 17.43 -2.65
N GLU A 192 -13.24 17.24 -2.82
CA GLU A 192 -14.22 18.34 -2.94
C GLU A 192 -14.40 19.11 -1.59
N SER A 193 -14.09 18.47 -0.47
CA SER A 193 -14.43 18.97 0.88
C SER A 193 -13.44 19.96 1.49
N TRP A 194 -12.24 20.09 0.97
CA TRP A 194 -11.19 20.96 1.54
C TRP A 194 -11.32 22.44 1.18
N TYR A 195 -12.14 22.76 0.18
CA TYR A 195 -12.34 24.14 -0.29
C TYR A 195 -13.84 24.51 -0.28
N PRO A 196 -14.42 24.81 0.91
CA PRO A 196 -15.87 24.98 1.09
C PRO A 196 -16.47 26.19 0.33
N PHE A 197 -15.63 27.05 -0.24
CA PHE A 197 -16.08 28.27 -0.93
C PHE A 197 -16.11 28.15 -2.46
N VAL A 198 -15.79 27.00 -3.01
CA VAL A 198 -15.63 26.84 -4.47
C VAL A 198 -16.36 25.60 -4.94
N GLY A 199 -17.17 25.77 -5.99
CA GLY A 199 -17.95 24.68 -6.59
C GLY A 199 -17.08 23.52 -7.11
N SER A 200 -17.71 22.39 -7.30
CA SER A 200 -17.19 21.01 -7.43
C SER A 200 -16.15 20.70 -8.52
N GLU A 201 -15.73 21.64 -9.34
CA GLU A 201 -14.88 21.31 -10.50
C GLU A 201 -13.37 21.60 -10.34
N SER A 202 -12.88 22.01 -9.17
CA SER A 202 -11.57 22.69 -9.17
C SER A 202 -10.61 22.39 -8.03
N GLY A 203 -10.76 21.29 -7.29
CA GLY A 203 -9.81 20.94 -6.19
C GLY A 203 -8.35 20.94 -6.64
N PHE A 204 -8.08 20.41 -7.85
CA PHE A 204 -6.74 20.39 -8.44
C PHE A 204 -6.19 21.81 -8.72
N TRP A 205 -6.99 22.71 -9.28
CA TRP A 205 -6.54 24.08 -9.57
C TRP A 205 -6.25 24.87 -8.31
N TRP A 206 -7.05 24.67 -7.26
CA TRP A 206 -6.81 25.27 -5.95
C TRP A 206 -5.57 24.71 -5.27
N PHE A 207 -5.31 23.42 -5.44
CA PHE A 207 -4.06 22.81 -5.01
C PHE A 207 -2.86 23.43 -5.72
N LEU A 208 -2.90 23.59 -7.04
CA LEU A 208 -1.83 24.26 -7.80
C LEU A 208 -1.63 25.71 -7.36
N LEU A 209 -2.70 26.46 -7.12
CA LEU A 209 -2.63 27.82 -6.62
C LEU A 209 -2.00 27.87 -5.23
N SER A 210 -2.41 26.98 -4.32
CA SER A 210 -1.83 26.87 -2.98
C SER A 210 -0.35 26.50 -3.01
N LEU A 211 0.04 25.56 -3.89
CA LEU A 211 1.43 25.18 -4.11
C LEU A 211 2.26 26.34 -4.66
N ALA A 212 1.71 27.12 -5.60
CA ALA A 212 2.36 28.30 -6.16
C ALA A 212 2.54 29.41 -5.08
N LEU A 213 1.49 29.70 -4.30
CA LEU A 213 1.52 30.70 -3.22
C LEU A 213 2.49 30.30 -2.10
N LEU A 214 2.35 29.10 -1.55
CA LEU A 214 3.20 28.60 -0.46
C LEU A 214 4.65 28.42 -0.93
N GLY A 215 4.85 27.92 -2.15
CA GLY A 215 6.17 27.76 -2.75
C GLY A 215 6.86 29.10 -3.02
N THR A 216 6.14 30.13 -3.50
CA THR A 216 6.71 31.47 -3.68
C THR A 216 7.01 32.12 -2.35
N LEU A 217 6.12 31.98 -1.35
CA LEU A 217 6.36 32.50 0.01
C LEU A 217 7.61 31.86 0.63
N THR A 218 7.72 30.53 0.58
CA THR A 218 8.91 29.82 1.09
C THR A 218 10.18 30.23 0.35
N LEU A 219 10.13 30.41 -0.96
CA LEU A 219 11.24 30.90 -1.75
C LEU A 219 11.67 32.31 -1.35
N LEU A 220 10.72 33.21 -1.13
CA LEU A 220 10.99 34.58 -0.65
C LEU A 220 11.61 34.57 0.74
N LEU A 221 11.10 33.77 1.68
CA LEU A 221 11.65 33.63 3.04
C LEU A 221 13.07 33.06 3.01
N VAL A 222 13.29 31.97 2.26
CA VAL A 222 14.64 31.39 2.12
C VAL A 222 15.61 32.37 1.46
N ARG A 223 15.16 33.11 0.45
CA ARG A 223 15.96 34.15 -0.20
C ARG A 223 16.30 35.29 0.77
N ALA A 224 15.36 35.70 1.63
CA ALA A 224 15.59 36.73 2.64
C ALA A 224 16.62 36.29 3.70
N ALA A 225 16.54 35.03 4.12
CA ALA A 225 17.45 34.44 5.10
C ALA A 225 18.84 34.10 4.54
N THR A 226 19.02 34.03 3.20
CA THR A 226 20.29 33.66 2.58
C THR A 226 21.22 34.84 2.37
N LEU A 227 22.54 34.58 2.46
CA LEU A 227 23.60 35.57 2.20
C LEU A 227 23.50 36.13 0.77
N PRO A 228 23.80 37.46 0.56
CA PRO A 228 23.64 38.10 -0.75
C PRO A 228 24.31 37.38 -1.92
N ARG A 229 25.48 36.81 -1.67
CA ARG A 229 26.25 36.06 -2.70
C ARG A 229 25.52 34.81 -3.24
N ARG A 230 24.71 34.14 -2.41
CA ARG A 230 23.99 32.92 -2.78
C ARG A 230 22.56 33.15 -3.25
N ARG A 231 22.00 34.37 -3.07
CA ARG A 231 20.60 34.71 -3.40
C ARG A 231 20.21 34.37 -4.84
N LYS A 232 21.09 34.66 -5.83
CA LYS A 232 20.82 34.35 -7.24
C LYS A 232 20.75 32.86 -7.51
N ALA A 233 21.61 32.05 -6.88
CA ALA A 233 21.59 30.59 -7.03
C ALA A 233 20.35 29.98 -6.36
N VAL A 234 20.03 30.39 -5.13
CA VAL A 234 18.85 29.95 -4.40
C VAL A 234 17.57 30.28 -5.17
N SER A 235 17.48 31.52 -5.72
CA SER A 235 16.31 31.90 -6.53
C SER A 235 16.15 31.04 -7.77
N ARG A 236 17.23 30.81 -8.55
CA ARG A 236 17.17 29.95 -9.76
C ARG A 236 16.73 28.54 -9.45
N TRP A 237 17.38 27.89 -8.48
CA TRP A 237 17.05 26.52 -8.11
C TRP A 237 15.67 26.40 -7.45
N GLY A 238 15.29 27.38 -6.63
CA GLY A 238 13.97 27.41 -6.00
C GLY A 238 12.84 27.59 -7.02
N VAL A 239 13.00 28.51 -7.99
CA VAL A 239 12.04 28.68 -9.09
C VAL A 239 11.98 27.42 -9.96
N ALA A 240 13.12 26.81 -10.28
CA ALA A 240 13.15 25.57 -11.06
C ALA A 240 12.45 24.43 -10.34
N LEU A 241 12.64 24.29 -9.01
CA LEU A 241 11.97 23.29 -8.19
C LEU A 241 10.45 23.53 -8.12
N LEU A 242 10.03 24.77 -7.95
CA LEU A 242 8.60 25.14 -7.91
C LEU A 242 7.91 24.87 -9.24
N LEU A 243 8.49 25.35 -10.35
CA LEU A 243 7.93 25.10 -11.68
C LEU A 243 7.97 23.62 -12.04
N GLY A 244 9.04 22.92 -11.70
CA GLY A 244 9.15 21.47 -11.88
C GLY A 244 8.13 20.69 -11.06
N GLY A 245 7.86 21.10 -9.82
CA GLY A 245 6.81 20.52 -8.97
C GLY A 245 5.41 20.75 -9.52
N MET A 246 5.12 21.96 -9.98
CA MET A 246 3.84 22.28 -10.63
C MET A 246 3.64 21.48 -11.92
N ALA A 247 4.67 21.42 -12.78
CA ALA A 247 4.62 20.65 -14.01
C ALA A 247 4.44 19.15 -13.74
N PHE A 248 5.12 18.62 -12.70
CA PHE A 248 4.96 17.24 -12.28
C PHE A 248 3.54 16.94 -11.77
N SER A 249 2.97 17.81 -10.91
CA SER A 249 1.60 17.66 -10.42
C SER A 249 0.58 17.70 -11.55
N THR A 250 0.76 18.63 -12.50
CA THR A 250 -0.12 18.73 -13.69
C THR A 250 0.02 17.49 -14.56
N GLY A 251 1.24 17.03 -14.82
CA GLY A 251 1.48 15.81 -15.59
C GLY A 251 0.91 14.56 -14.93
N LEU A 252 1.01 14.47 -13.60
CA LEU A 252 0.41 13.37 -12.84
C LEU A 252 -1.12 13.40 -12.93
N HIS A 253 -1.74 14.54 -12.74
CA HIS A 253 -3.19 14.70 -12.84
C HIS A 253 -3.71 14.32 -14.26
N LEU A 254 -3.10 14.85 -15.30
CA LEU A 254 -3.44 14.48 -16.68
C LEU A 254 -3.17 12.99 -16.96
N GLY A 255 -2.09 12.45 -16.43
CA GLY A 255 -1.77 11.02 -16.54
C GLY A 255 -2.81 10.14 -15.86
N MET A 256 -3.28 10.53 -14.68
CA MET A 256 -4.37 9.83 -13.97
C MET A 256 -5.66 9.82 -14.77
N GLU A 257 -6.01 10.93 -15.43
CA GLU A 257 -7.25 11.05 -16.15
C GLU A 257 -7.21 10.43 -17.55
N GLN A 258 -6.10 10.57 -18.27
CA GLN A 258 -6.02 10.24 -19.70
C GLN A 258 -5.30 8.93 -19.99
N VAL A 259 -4.35 8.50 -19.13
CA VAL A 259 -3.48 7.34 -19.38
C VAL A 259 -3.90 6.13 -18.56
N LEU A 260 -4.30 6.32 -17.29
CA LEU A 260 -4.69 5.20 -16.43
C LEU A 260 -6.09 4.70 -16.81
N LYS A 261 -6.20 3.36 -16.85
CA LYS A 261 -7.50 2.71 -17.00
C LYS A 261 -8.35 2.95 -15.74
N LYS A 262 -9.67 2.96 -15.89
CA LYS A 262 -10.63 3.22 -14.79
C LYS A 262 -10.31 2.38 -13.53
N HIS A 263 -10.12 1.06 -13.67
CA HIS A 263 -9.80 0.17 -12.56
C HIS A 263 -8.46 0.46 -11.85
N GLN A 264 -7.47 1.02 -12.55
CA GLN A 264 -6.19 1.40 -11.94
C GLN A 264 -6.33 2.69 -11.13
N ARG A 265 -7.09 3.64 -11.63
CA ARG A 265 -7.41 4.89 -10.94
C ARG A 265 -8.23 4.62 -9.68
N GLU A 266 -9.24 3.75 -9.76
CA GLU A 266 -10.05 3.33 -8.62
C GLU A 266 -9.20 2.74 -7.49
N ARG A 267 -8.23 1.85 -7.80
CA ARG A 267 -7.31 1.29 -6.80
C ARG A 267 -6.46 2.36 -6.09
N ILE A 268 -6.07 3.40 -6.81
CA ILE A 268 -5.33 4.53 -6.23
C ILE A 268 -6.26 5.38 -5.35
N HIS A 269 -7.48 5.66 -5.79
CA HIS A 269 -8.46 6.43 -5.02
C HIS A 269 -8.83 5.71 -3.71
N VAL A 270 -9.10 4.41 -3.77
CA VAL A 270 -9.39 3.57 -2.60
C VAL A 270 -8.26 3.63 -1.55
N LEU A 271 -6.99 3.65 -1.99
CA LEU A 271 -5.86 3.77 -1.08
C LEU A 271 -5.95 5.03 -0.21
N PHE A 272 -6.40 6.11 -0.80
CA PHE A 272 -6.51 7.41 -0.13
C PHE A 272 -7.87 7.64 0.56
N GLY A 273 -8.74 6.61 0.60
CA GLY A 273 -10.07 6.71 1.21
C GLY A 273 -11.04 7.59 0.44
N ILE A 274 -10.78 7.79 -0.86
CA ILE A 274 -11.68 8.50 -1.76
C ILE A 274 -12.76 7.50 -2.18
N ASP A 275 -14.03 7.86 -1.99
CA ASP A 275 -15.15 7.01 -2.38
C ASP A 275 -15.11 6.69 -3.87
N VAL A 276 -15.29 5.42 -4.18
CA VAL A 276 -15.31 4.91 -5.55
C VAL A 276 -16.62 4.16 -5.75
N ASP A 277 -17.27 4.39 -6.88
CA ASP A 277 -18.54 3.75 -7.24
C ASP A 277 -18.46 2.21 -7.37
N ASN A 278 -17.24 1.66 -7.37
CA ASN A 278 -17.00 0.23 -7.51
C ASN A 278 -16.68 -0.44 -6.16
N PRO A 279 -17.63 -1.16 -5.55
CA PRO A 279 -17.43 -1.82 -4.26
C PRO A 279 -16.36 -2.92 -4.29
N ASP A 280 -16.04 -3.49 -5.47
CA ASP A 280 -15.04 -4.57 -5.60
C ASP A 280 -13.60 -4.04 -5.49
N ALA A 281 -13.37 -2.76 -5.81
CA ALA A 281 -12.05 -2.16 -5.76
C ALA A 281 -11.48 -2.08 -4.33
N ASP A 282 -12.35 -1.87 -3.35
CA ASP A 282 -12.01 -1.72 -1.93
C ASP A 282 -12.17 -3.02 -1.13
N TYR A 283 -12.86 -4.02 -1.70
CA TYR A 283 -13.19 -5.27 -1.04
C TYR A 283 -11.97 -5.95 -0.41
N ASN A 284 -10.90 -6.13 -1.17
CA ASN A 284 -9.70 -6.85 -0.72
C ASN A 284 -9.01 -6.15 0.45
N ILE A 285 -8.87 -4.82 0.38
CA ILE A 285 -8.21 -4.02 1.43
C ILE A 285 -9.05 -4.02 2.71
N ARG A 286 -10.37 -3.82 2.61
CA ARG A 286 -11.25 -3.81 3.79
C ARG A 286 -11.22 -5.15 4.51
N HIS A 287 -11.33 -6.26 3.77
CA HIS A 287 -11.33 -7.58 4.36
C HIS A 287 -9.94 -7.96 4.92
N ALA A 288 -8.85 -7.58 4.26
CA ALA A 288 -7.50 -7.77 4.80
C ALA A 288 -7.28 -6.98 6.11
N LYS A 289 -7.69 -5.71 6.15
CA LYS A 289 -7.62 -4.90 7.38
C LYS A 289 -8.52 -5.45 8.49
N ALA A 290 -9.73 -5.91 8.15
CA ALA A 290 -10.64 -6.55 9.10
C ALA A 290 -10.07 -7.86 9.66
N ALA A 291 -9.43 -8.68 8.82
CA ALA A 291 -8.74 -9.90 9.23
C ALA A 291 -7.63 -9.59 10.25
N ILE A 292 -6.70 -8.68 9.90
CA ILE A 292 -5.61 -8.26 10.80
C ILE A 292 -6.19 -7.70 12.11
N GLY A 293 -7.17 -6.79 12.04
CA GLY A 293 -7.77 -6.17 13.22
C GLY A 293 -8.47 -7.17 14.13
N SER A 294 -9.04 -8.23 13.56
CA SER A 294 -9.73 -9.29 14.29
C SER A 294 -8.79 -10.22 15.07
N GLY A 295 -7.50 -10.27 14.71
CA GLY A 295 -6.50 -11.09 15.38
C GLY A 295 -6.04 -10.55 16.75
N GLY A 296 -6.22 -9.26 17.04
CA GLY A 296 -5.80 -8.66 18.30
C GLY A 296 -4.30 -8.83 18.61
N TRP A 297 -3.95 -9.03 19.88
CA TRP A 297 -2.55 -9.16 20.31
C TRP A 297 -1.92 -10.52 19.99
N THR A 298 -2.63 -11.61 20.25
CA THR A 298 -2.12 -12.99 20.21
C THR A 298 -2.65 -13.83 19.07
N GLY A 299 -3.60 -13.28 18.28
CA GLY A 299 -4.25 -14.00 17.21
C GLY A 299 -5.36 -14.93 17.67
N LYS A 300 -6.04 -15.53 16.68
CA LYS A 300 -7.11 -16.51 16.93
C LYS A 300 -6.62 -17.96 17.00
N GLY A 301 -5.36 -18.20 16.67
CA GLY A 301 -4.76 -19.52 16.56
C GLY A 301 -4.63 -20.00 15.12
N TRP A 302 -3.74 -20.97 14.91
CA TRP A 302 -3.44 -21.57 13.60
C TRP A 302 -4.71 -22.15 12.97
N ALA A 303 -5.00 -21.77 11.73
CA ALA A 303 -6.17 -22.18 10.94
C ALA A 303 -7.55 -21.90 11.61
N GLN A 304 -7.61 -21.02 12.63
CA GLN A 304 -8.85 -20.68 13.34
C GLN A 304 -9.37 -19.26 12.98
N GLY A 305 -8.72 -18.57 12.05
CA GLY A 305 -9.17 -17.28 11.54
C GLY A 305 -10.38 -17.42 10.62
N PRO A 306 -11.59 -16.94 10.99
CA PRO A 306 -12.78 -17.10 10.13
C PRO A 306 -12.65 -16.35 8.81
N MET A 307 -11.97 -15.19 8.77
CA MET A 307 -11.81 -14.43 7.52
C MET A 307 -10.94 -15.18 6.52
N THR A 308 -9.87 -15.81 7.00
CA THR A 308 -8.94 -16.61 6.18
C THR A 308 -9.50 -17.99 5.89
N ALA A 309 -10.11 -18.69 6.87
CA ALA A 309 -10.65 -20.02 6.70
C ALA A 309 -11.83 -20.10 5.72
N TYR A 310 -12.67 -19.05 5.66
CA TYR A 310 -13.81 -18.97 4.72
C TYR A 310 -13.45 -18.30 3.38
N GLY A 311 -12.20 -17.87 3.18
CA GLY A 311 -11.75 -17.28 1.93
C GLY A 311 -12.37 -15.90 1.63
N PHE A 312 -12.65 -15.10 2.67
CA PHE A 312 -13.18 -13.73 2.48
C PHE A 312 -12.16 -12.78 1.84
N VAL A 313 -10.86 -13.08 1.97
CA VAL A 313 -9.82 -12.31 1.31
C VAL A 313 -9.38 -13.07 0.06
N PRO A 314 -9.69 -12.61 -1.15
CA PRO A 314 -9.15 -13.19 -2.38
C PRO A 314 -7.62 -13.12 -2.38
N GLU A 315 -6.96 -14.09 -3.01
CA GLU A 315 -5.50 -14.16 -3.14
C GLU A 315 -4.74 -14.09 -1.79
N GLN A 316 -5.37 -14.59 -0.71
CA GLN A 316 -4.77 -14.59 0.63
C GLN A 316 -3.48 -15.42 0.73
N GLU A 317 -3.32 -16.45 -0.10
CA GLU A 317 -2.14 -17.32 -0.09
C GLU A 317 -0.96 -16.73 -0.85
N THR A 318 -1.21 -15.82 -1.77
CA THR A 318 -0.22 -15.19 -2.64
C THR A 318 0.11 -13.77 -2.17
N ASP A 319 -0.71 -12.80 -2.54
CA ASP A 319 -0.42 -11.39 -2.36
C ASP A 319 -0.78 -10.86 -0.97
N PHE A 320 -1.82 -11.43 -0.35
CA PHE A 320 -2.34 -11.00 0.95
C PHE A 320 -1.95 -11.92 2.12
N ILE A 321 -0.89 -12.75 1.97
CA ILE A 321 -0.49 -13.72 3.01
C ILE A 321 -0.26 -13.08 4.39
N PHE A 322 0.17 -11.83 4.45
CA PHE A 322 0.38 -11.11 5.69
C PHE A 322 -0.92 -10.89 6.49
N CYS A 323 -2.11 -10.83 5.85
CA CYS A 323 -3.37 -10.73 6.58
C CYS A 323 -3.70 -12.03 7.34
N THR A 324 -3.34 -13.19 6.78
CA THR A 324 -3.46 -14.49 7.47
C THR A 324 -2.59 -14.53 8.73
N VAL A 325 -1.35 -14.05 8.63
CA VAL A 325 -0.48 -13.92 9.81
C VAL A 325 -1.12 -13.01 10.87
N GLY A 326 -1.68 -11.86 10.43
CA GLY A 326 -2.33 -10.91 11.33
C GLY A 326 -3.56 -11.48 12.03
N GLU A 327 -4.37 -12.29 11.34
CA GLU A 327 -5.56 -12.91 11.92
C GLU A 327 -5.22 -14.07 12.85
N GLU A 328 -4.32 -14.97 12.44
CA GLU A 328 -4.02 -16.19 13.17
C GLU A 328 -3.04 -15.98 14.34
N TRP A 329 -2.03 -15.15 14.17
CA TRP A 329 -0.94 -14.91 15.14
C TRP A 329 -0.98 -13.53 15.78
N GLY A 330 -1.92 -12.67 15.35
CA GLY A 330 -2.14 -11.34 15.90
C GLY A 330 -0.96 -10.39 15.71
N PHE A 331 -0.93 -9.36 16.56
CA PHE A 331 0.14 -8.35 16.52
C PHE A 331 1.52 -8.93 16.79
N VAL A 332 1.64 -9.86 17.76
CA VAL A 332 2.94 -10.45 18.13
C VAL A 332 3.52 -11.26 16.96
N GLY A 333 2.69 -12.08 16.30
CA GLY A 333 3.12 -12.84 15.11
C GLY A 333 3.49 -11.94 13.95
N SER A 334 2.67 -10.93 13.68
CA SER A 334 2.93 -9.93 12.63
C SER A 334 4.25 -9.16 12.88
N ALA A 335 4.46 -8.70 14.12
CA ALA A 335 5.72 -8.05 14.52
C ALA A 335 6.93 -9.01 14.41
N GLY A 336 6.73 -10.29 14.72
CA GLY A 336 7.75 -11.33 14.54
C GLY A 336 8.15 -11.49 13.08
N VAL A 337 7.19 -11.59 12.16
CA VAL A 337 7.45 -11.68 10.70
C VAL A 337 8.15 -10.43 10.19
N VAL A 338 7.66 -9.24 10.55
CA VAL A 338 8.32 -7.97 10.21
C VAL A 338 9.76 -7.95 10.73
N GLY A 339 9.97 -8.34 11.99
CA GLY A 339 11.30 -8.42 12.61
C GLY A 339 12.24 -9.38 11.87
N LEU A 340 11.76 -10.54 11.43
CA LEU A 340 12.53 -11.50 10.64
C LEU A 340 12.94 -10.93 9.28
N PHE A 341 12.04 -10.23 8.57
CA PHE A 341 12.38 -9.58 7.30
C PHE A 341 13.39 -8.45 7.48
N VAL A 342 13.21 -7.62 8.50
CA VAL A 342 14.17 -6.56 8.84
C VAL A 342 15.54 -7.18 9.16
N PHE A 343 15.57 -8.22 9.98
CA PHE A 343 16.81 -8.94 10.29
C PHE A 343 17.46 -9.52 9.03
N LEU A 344 16.69 -10.17 8.14
CA LEU A 344 17.19 -10.74 6.90
C LEU A 344 17.81 -9.64 6.00
N ILE A 345 17.12 -8.53 5.81
CA ILE A 345 17.59 -7.41 4.99
C ILE A 345 18.87 -6.81 5.58
N LEU A 346 18.91 -6.57 6.89
CA LEU A 346 20.10 -6.07 7.58
C LEU A 346 21.26 -7.07 7.48
N ARG A 347 20.97 -8.38 7.54
CA ARG A 347 21.99 -9.41 7.37
C ARG A 347 22.57 -9.40 5.97
N VAL A 348 21.74 -9.26 4.94
CA VAL A 348 22.20 -9.13 3.54
C VAL A 348 23.03 -7.86 3.35
N LEU A 349 22.62 -6.73 3.93
CA LEU A 349 23.41 -5.50 3.91
C LEU A 349 24.77 -5.67 4.61
N HIS A 350 24.81 -6.35 5.75
CA HIS A 350 26.06 -6.67 6.41
C HIS A 350 26.96 -7.58 5.57
N LEU A 351 26.37 -8.58 4.86
CA LEU A 351 27.09 -9.39 3.88
C LEU A 351 27.67 -8.53 2.74
N ALA A 352 26.89 -7.55 2.25
CA ALA A 352 27.34 -6.64 1.19
C ALA A 352 28.56 -5.79 1.61
N GLU A 353 28.53 -5.22 2.81
CA GLU A 353 29.61 -4.34 3.29
C GLU A 353 30.94 -5.08 3.53
N ARG A 354 30.90 -6.37 3.84
CA ARG A 354 32.12 -7.18 4.05
C ARG A 354 32.77 -7.70 2.77
N GLN A 355 32.14 -7.50 1.60
CA GLN A 355 32.68 -7.99 0.32
C GLN A 355 33.89 -7.20 -0.14
N ARG A 356 34.92 -7.94 -0.59
CA ARG A 356 36.14 -7.34 -1.19
C ARG A 356 35.90 -6.96 -2.65
N SER A 357 35.18 -7.78 -3.40
CA SER A 357 34.84 -7.55 -4.80
C SER A 357 33.73 -6.52 -4.93
N GLN A 358 33.93 -5.52 -5.78
CA GLN A 358 32.88 -4.53 -6.10
C GLN A 358 31.68 -5.20 -6.75
N PHE A 359 31.89 -6.19 -7.60
CA PHE A 359 30.82 -6.97 -8.22
C PHE A 359 29.90 -7.59 -7.16
N THR A 360 30.48 -8.34 -6.23
CA THR A 360 29.72 -9.01 -5.16
C THR A 360 29.01 -8.02 -4.25
N ARG A 361 29.66 -6.90 -3.94
CA ARG A 361 29.10 -5.83 -3.12
C ARG A 361 27.87 -5.22 -3.77
N VAL A 362 27.95 -4.84 -5.04
CA VAL A 362 26.83 -4.25 -5.81
C VAL A 362 25.69 -5.26 -5.94
N TYR A 363 26.01 -6.52 -6.25
CA TYR A 363 25.01 -7.58 -6.34
C TYR A 363 24.27 -7.79 -5.00
N ALA A 364 25.01 -7.84 -3.89
CA ALA A 364 24.40 -8.00 -2.56
C ALA A 364 23.50 -6.83 -2.17
N HIS A 365 23.87 -5.59 -2.51
CA HIS A 365 22.99 -4.43 -2.34
C HIS A 365 21.74 -4.52 -3.23
N ALA A 366 21.87 -5.06 -4.45
CA ALA A 366 20.74 -5.29 -5.34
C ALA A 366 19.77 -6.32 -4.75
N VAL A 367 20.28 -7.42 -4.20
CA VAL A 367 19.48 -8.42 -3.48
C VAL A 367 18.74 -7.79 -2.29
N ALA A 368 19.43 -7.03 -1.45
CA ALA A 368 18.83 -6.32 -0.32
C ALA A 368 17.72 -5.36 -0.77
N SER A 369 17.96 -4.61 -1.85
CA SER A 369 16.97 -3.67 -2.40
C SER A 369 15.73 -4.36 -2.95
N ILE A 370 15.88 -5.48 -3.67
CA ILE A 370 14.76 -6.28 -4.18
C ILE A 370 13.92 -6.83 -3.00
N LEU A 371 14.57 -7.44 -2.00
CA LEU A 371 13.89 -7.96 -0.81
C LEU A 371 13.16 -6.86 -0.06
N PHE A 372 13.81 -5.71 0.14
CA PHE A 372 13.22 -4.55 0.81
C PHE A 372 11.98 -4.05 0.09
N MET A 373 12.04 -3.89 -1.25
CA MET A 373 10.89 -3.41 -2.02
C MET A 373 9.73 -4.39 -2.01
N HIS A 374 9.98 -5.70 -2.16
CA HIS A 374 8.94 -6.71 -2.04
C HIS A 374 8.27 -6.67 -0.67
N PHE A 375 9.07 -6.66 0.40
CA PHE A 375 8.57 -6.58 1.78
C PHE A 375 7.77 -5.30 2.02
N LEU A 376 8.33 -4.12 1.66
CA LEU A 376 7.70 -2.82 1.87
C LEU A 376 6.35 -2.72 1.16
N VAL A 377 6.30 -3.14 -0.11
CA VAL A 377 5.08 -3.02 -0.91
C VAL A 377 4.04 -4.06 -0.50
N ASN A 378 4.44 -5.32 -0.26
CA ASN A 378 3.49 -6.37 0.16
C ASN A 378 2.85 -6.03 1.51
N VAL A 379 3.66 -5.78 2.54
CA VAL A 379 3.12 -5.39 3.86
C VAL A 379 2.35 -4.08 3.77
N GLY A 380 2.90 -3.09 3.03
CA GLY A 380 2.26 -1.79 2.85
C GLY A 380 0.87 -1.88 2.20
N MET A 381 0.67 -2.71 1.17
CA MET A 381 -0.65 -2.87 0.53
C MET A 381 -1.65 -3.59 1.45
N VAL A 382 -1.21 -4.59 2.22
CA VAL A 382 -2.10 -5.34 3.11
C VAL A 382 -2.61 -4.47 4.26
N ILE A 383 -1.76 -3.58 4.81
CA ILE A 383 -2.17 -2.62 5.86
C ILE A 383 -2.80 -1.34 5.28
N GLY A 384 -2.83 -1.20 3.95
CA GLY A 384 -3.45 -0.07 3.23
C GLY A 384 -2.59 1.20 3.22
N LEU A 385 -1.27 1.08 3.22
CA LEU A 385 -0.31 2.18 2.98
C LEU A 385 0.17 2.24 1.53
N ALA A 386 -0.07 1.19 0.76
CA ALA A 386 0.27 1.12 -0.66
C ALA A 386 -0.94 0.59 -1.46
N PRO A 387 -1.10 0.98 -2.73
CA PRO A 387 -2.17 0.45 -3.57
C PRO A 387 -2.00 -1.07 -3.78
N VAL A 388 -3.11 -1.77 -4.00
CA VAL A 388 -3.08 -3.21 -4.32
C VAL A 388 -2.46 -3.42 -5.70
N ILE A 389 -1.26 -3.96 -5.72
CA ILE A 389 -0.46 -4.12 -6.94
C ILE A 389 -0.19 -5.60 -7.25
N GLY A 390 -0.39 -6.51 -6.28
CA GLY A 390 -0.16 -7.94 -6.47
C GLY A 390 1.34 -8.28 -6.51
N ILE A 391 2.01 -8.19 -5.37
CA ILE A 391 3.44 -8.54 -5.22
C ILE A 391 3.58 -9.59 -4.11
N PRO A 392 4.17 -10.76 -4.38
CA PRO A 392 4.37 -11.78 -3.37
C PRO A 392 5.41 -11.37 -2.32
N LEU A 393 5.22 -11.83 -1.09
CA LEU A 393 6.19 -11.69 -0.01
C LEU A 393 7.30 -12.75 -0.18
N PRO A 394 8.59 -12.37 -0.28
CA PRO A 394 9.68 -13.30 -0.56
C PRO A 394 9.73 -14.48 0.42
N PHE A 395 9.84 -15.71 -0.09
CA PHE A 395 9.91 -16.95 0.69
C PHE A 395 8.68 -17.26 1.57
N PHE A 396 7.69 -16.40 1.60
CA PHE A 396 6.53 -16.53 2.46
C PHE A 396 5.23 -16.76 1.68
N SER A 397 5.02 -16.02 0.59
CA SER A 397 3.86 -16.18 -0.28
C SER A 397 3.93 -17.47 -1.09
N TYR A 398 2.76 -18.08 -1.29
CA TYR A 398 2.63 -19.19 -2.22
C TYR A 398 2.91 -18.72 -3.67
N GLY A 399 3.82 -19.43 -4.37
CA GLY A 399 4.15 -19.15 -5.76
C GLY A 399 5.44 -19.85 -6.20
N GLY A 400 5.33 -20.83 -7.08
CA GLY A 400 6.49 -21.62 -7.53
C GLY A 400 7.54 -20.79 -8.27
N SER A 401 7.12 -19.88 -9.16
CA SER A 401 8.03 -19.03 -9.92
C SER A 401 8.74 -17.98 -9.05
N SER A 402 8.03 -17.38 -8.07
CA SER A 402 8.62 -16.41 -7.15
C SER A 402 9.61 -17.10 -6.22
N LEU A 403 9.27 -18.28 -5.68
CA LEU A 403 10.18 -19.07 -4.83
C LEU A 403 11.47 -19.42 -5.58
N MET A 404 11.37 -19.90 -6.82
CA MET A 404 12.54 -20.21 -7.67
C MET A 404 13.37 -18.94 -7.92
N GLY A 405 12.73 -17.82 -8.27
CA GLY A 405 13.40 -16.55 -8.51
C GLY A 405 14.18 -16.05 -7.29
N PHE A 406 13.57 -16.06 -6.10
CA PHE A 406 14.25 -15.66 -4.85
C PHE A 406 15.32 -16.65 -4.41
N THR A 407 15.08 -17.95 -4.61
CA THR A 407 16.10 -18.98 -4.30
C THR A 407 17.32 -18.83 -5.19
N LEU A 408 17.14 -18.57 -6.49
CA LEU A 408 18.24 -18.28 -7.42
C LEU A 408 18.99 -17.01 -7.00
N LEU A 409 18.24 -15.94 -6.73
CA LEU A 409 18.81 -14.65 -6.31
C LEU A 409 19.68 -14.80 -5.06
N PHE A 410 19.18 -15.54 -4.06
CA PHE A 410 19.89 -15.80 -2.81
C PHE A 410 21.03 -16.81 -2.95
N GLY A 411 20.82 -17.88 -3.73
CA GLY A 411 21.83 -18.90 -4.00
C GLY A 411 23.11 -18.31 -4.62
N ILE A 412 22.94 -17.40 -5.59
CA ILE A 412 24.07 -16.67 -6.19
C ILE A 412 24.77 -15.79 -5.14
N LEU A 413 24.03 -15.08 -4.29
CA LEU A 413 24.62 -14.27 -3.21
C LEU A 413 25.45 -15.12 -2.26
N LEU A 414 24.93 -16.26 -1.81
CA LEU A 414 25.63 -17.15 -0.88
C LEU A 414 26.88 -17.75 -1.52
N ARG A 415 26.81 -18.10 -2.80
CA ARG A 415 27.99 -18.60 -3.53
C ARG A 415 29.08 -17.53 -3.64
N LEU A 416 28.72 -16.31 -3.99
CA LEU A 416 29.64 -15.19 -4.07
C LEU A 416 30.24 -14.83 -2.70
N ASP A 417 29.46 -14.95 -1.62
CA ASP A 417 29.97 -14.71 -0.27
C ASP A 417 30.93 -15.81 0.18
N ALA A 418 30.68 -17.06 -0.17
CA ALA A 418 31.57 -18.19 0.13
C ALA A 418 32.95 -18.01 -0.54
N GLU A 419 32.99 -17.44 -1.74
CA GLU A 419 34.22 -17.19 -2.50
C GLU A 419 34.92 -15.86 -2.18
N ARG A 420 34.45 -15.10 -1.19
CA ARG A 420 34.98 -13.76 -0.86
C ARG A 420 36.49 -13.70 -0.56
N PHE A 421 37.08 -14.82 -0.15
CA PHE A 421 38.51 -14.95 0.12
C PHE A 421 39.27 -15.63 -1.02
N ALA A 422 38.58 -16.09 -2.07
CA ALA A 422 39.26 -16.65 -3.22
C ALA A 422 40.13 -15.56 -3.87
N VAL A 423 41.40 -15.85 -4.03
CA VAL A 423 42.31 -14.95 -4.73
C VAL A 423 41.97 -15.05 -6.20
N LEU A 424 41.44 -13.94 -6.77
CA LEU A 424 41.30 -13.83 -8.21
C LEU A 424 42.71 -13.89 -8.82
N ARG A 425 43.04 -15.05 -9.39
CA ARG A 425 44.26 -15.22 -10.21
C ARG A 425 44.04 -14.63 -11.59
#